data_55b5fbc5bfe7d03d30d1dab3b21d1e59
#
_entry.id   55b5fbc5bfe7d03d30d1dab3b21d1e59
#
_cell.length_a   1.000
_cell.length_b   1.000
_cell.length_c   1.000
_cell.angle_alpha   90.00
_cell.angle_beta   90.00
_cell.angle_gamma   90.00
#
_symmetry.space_group_name_H-M   'P 1'
#
loop_
_entity.id
_entity.type
_entity.pdbx_description
1 polymer ?
#
loop_
_entity_poly.entity_id
_entity_poly.type
_entity_poly.pdbx_seq_one_letter_code
_entity_poly.pdbx_strand_id
1 'polypeptide(L)' 'LNGDKDMNVPAELNISALRTLLPANKKNKIKIYPGLNHILQHCTTGLPTEISSIEETISPEAMKDISEWINSL' A
#
# COMPACT_ATOMS: atom_id res chain seq x y z
N LEU A 1 1.49 2.17 3.99
CA LEU A 1 1.58 1.58 2.66
C LEU A 1 0.36 1.94 1.82
N ASN A 2 0.56 2.15 0.54
CA ASN A 2 -0.54 2.54 -0.36
C ASN A 2 -0.28 1.96 -1.75
N GLY A 3 -1.31 1.37 -2.35
CA GLY A 3 -1.25 0.97 -3.75
C GLY A 3 -1.53 2.15 -4.67
N ASP A 4 -0.85 2.26 -5.80
CA ASP A 4 -1.07 3.38 -6.72
C ASP A 4 -2.39 3.29 -7.49
N LYS A 5 -3.03 2.11 -7.49
CA LYS A 5 -4.38 1.89 -8.07
C LYS A 5 -5.48 1.87 -7.03
N ASP A 6 -5.20 2.35 -5.82
CA ASP A 6 -6.20 2.50 -4.77
C ASP A 6 -7.22 3.58 -5.14
N MET A 7 -8.45 3.17 -5.41
CA MET A 7 -9.54 4.08 -5.79
C MET A 7 -10.25 4.70 -4.59
N ASN A 8 -10.04 4.15 -3.39
CA ASN A 8 -10.64 4.66 -2.16
C ASN A 8 -9.75 5.71 -1.49
N VAL A 9 -8.43 5.46 -1.51
CA VAL A 9 -7.44 6.36 -0.90
C VAL A 9 -6.36 6.65 -1.94
N PRO A 10 -6.45 7.77 -2.67
CA PRO A 10 -5.47 8.12 -3.70
C PRO A 10 -4.06 8.21 -3.11
N ALA A 11 -3.13 7.43 -3.67
CA ALA A 11 -1.78 7.27 -3.11
C ALA A 11 -1.02 8.60 -3.02
N GLU A 12 -1.05 9.40 -4.08
CA GLU A 12 -0.33 10.68 -4.11
C GLU A 12 -0.77 11.62 -2.99
N LEU A 13 -2.10 11.77 -2.81
CA LEU A 13 -2.63 12.66 -1.78
C LEU A 13 -2.38 12.11 -0.38
N ASN A 14 -2.60 10.82 -0.18
CA ASN A 14 -2.44 10.18 1.13
C ASN A 14 -0.99 10.18 1.60
N ILE A 15 -0.08 9.76 0.75
CA ILE A 15 1.35 9.68 1.11
C ILE A 15 1.95 11.08 1.31
N SER A 16 1.57 12.06 0.48
CA SER A 16 2.01 13.44 0.67
C SER A 16 1.56 13.99 2.01
N ALA A 17 0.31 13.74 2.41
CA ALA A 17 -0.21 14.15 3.71
C ALA A 17 0.54 13.48 4.86
N LEU A 18 0.78 12.17 4.77
CA LEU A 18 1.51 11.42 5.80
C LEU A 18 2.93 11.93 5.95
N ARG A 19 3.63 12.21 4.87
CA ARG A 19 5.01 12.75 4.91
C ARG A 19 5.08 14.11 5.58
N THR A 20 4.03 14.91 5.47
CA THR A 20 3.94 16.22 6.09
C THR A 20 3.59 16.13 7.58
N LEU A 21 2.67 15.23 7.94
CA LEU A 21 2.09 15.15 9.28
C LEU A 21 2.87 14.27 10.25
N LEU A 22 3.55 13.22 9.75
CA LEU A 22 4.29 12.30 10.61
C LEU A 22 5.59 12.93 11.09
N PRO A 23 5.94 12.78 12.38
CA PRO A 23 7.24 13.17 12.89
C PRO A 23 8.37 12.43 12.15
N ALA A 24 9.49 13.09 11.93
CA ALA A 24 10.66 12.44 11.36
C ALA A 24 11.16 11.34 12.30
N ASN A 25 11.12 10.09 11.83
CA ASN A 25 11.58 8.93 12.58
C ASN A 25 12.10 7.88 11.60
N LYS A 26 13.31 7.40 11.84
CA LYS A 26 13.95 6.39 10.98
C LYS A 26 13.17 5.08 10.89
N LYS A 27 12.34 4.77 11.89
CA LYS A 27 11.53 3.55 11.93
C LYS A 27 10.21 3.68 11.16
N ASN A 28 9.82 4.88 10.75
CA ASN A 28 8.66 5.07 9.88
C ASN A 28 9.00 4.59 8.47
N LYS A 29 8.11 3.81 7.89
CA LYS A 29 8.25 3.38 6.51
C LYS A 29 7.01 3.79 5.71
N ILE A 30 7.22 4.60 4.68
CA ILE A 30 6.18 5.08 3.77
C ILE A 30 6.50 4.56 2.39
N LYS A 31 5.58 3.81 1.76
CA LYS A 31 5.81 3.23 0.44
C LYS A 31 4.52 3.20 -0.37
N ILE A 32 4.63 3.55 -1.66
CA ILE A 32 3.58 3.38 -2.66
C ILE A 32 3.94 2.19 -3.53
N TYR A 33 2.99 1.28 -3.74
CA TYR A 33 3.19 0.10 -4.56
C TYR A 33 2.55 0.27 -5.93
N PRO A 34 3.32 0.24 -7.02
CA PRO A 34 2.73 0.28 -8.36
C PRO A 34 1.90 -0.99 -8.61
N GLY A 35 0.75 -0.83 -9.22
CA GLY A 35 -0.14 -1.93 -9.60
C GLY A 35 -0.99 -2.53 -8.50
N LEU A 36 -0.94 -2.02 -7.26
CA LEU A 36 -1.74 -2.55 -6.16
C LEU A 36 -2.99 -1.70 -5.89
N ASN A 37 -4.05 -2.35 -5.43
CA ASN A 37 -5.32 -1.71 -5.08
C ASN A 37 -5.38 -1.35 -3.58
N HIS A 38 -6.58 -0.99 -3.10
CA HIS A 38 -6.80 -0.57 -1.70
C HIS A 38 -6.38 -1.64 -0.67
N ILE A 39 -6.54 -2.92 -0.98
CA ILE A 39 -6.16 -4.00 -0.07
C ILE A 39 -4.82 -4.64 -0.44
N LEU A 40 -3.97 -3.91 -1.16
CA LEU A 40 -2.60 -4.32 -1.52
C LEU A 40 -2.54 -5.60 -2.36
N GLN A 41 -3.48 -5.75 -3.29
CA GLN A 41 -3.51 -6.82 -4.28
C GLN A 41 -3.05 -6.30 -5.63
N HIS A 42 -2.33 -7.13 -6.41
CA HIS A 42 -2.09 -6.83 -7.81
C HIS A 42 -3.44 -6.78 -8.55
N CYS A 43 -3.66 -5.72 -9.32
CA CYS A 43 -4.94 -5.48 -9.97
C CYS A 43 -4.75 -4.86 -11.35
N THR A 44 -5.82 -4.86 -12.15
CA THR A 44 -5.86 -4.23 -13.47
C THR A 44 -6.46 -2.83 -13.39
N THR A 45 -7.62 -2.68 -12.75
CA THR A 45 -8.37 -1.43 -12.69
C THR A 45 -8.25 -0.68 -11.37
N GLY A 46 -8.05 -1.41 -10.26
CA GLY A 46 -8.10 -0.87 -8.91
C GLY A 46 -9.52 -0.63 -8.38
N LEU A 47 -10.56 -0.93 -9.17
CA LEU A 47 -11.94 -0.75 -8.75
C LEU A 47 -12.35 -1.77 -7.67
N PRO A 48 -13.20 -1.40 -6.70
CA PRO A 48 -13.68 -2.33 -5.68
C PRO A 48 -14.38 -3.56 -6.24
N THR A 49 -15.04 -3.43 -7.39
CA THR A 49 -15.74 -4.54 -8.06
C THR A 49 -14.79 -5.61 -8.58
N GLU A 50 -13.53 -5.28 -8.78
CA GLU A 50 -12.50 -6.23 -9.24
C GLU A 50 -12.07 -7.18 -8.12
N ILE A 51 -12.18 -6.79 -6.87
CA ILE A 51 -11.64 -7.53 -5.71
C ILE A 51 -12.15 -8.97 -5.67
N SER A 52 -13.42 -9.19 -5.98
CA SER A 52 -14.03 -10.53 -5.95
C SER A 52 -13.46 -11.48 -7.00
N SER A 53 -12.82 -10.97 -8.06
CA SER A 53 -12.20 -11.78 -9.12
C SER A 53 -10.71 -11.99 -8.93
N ILE A 54 -10.10 -11.38 -7.91
CA ILE A 54 -8.68 -11.51 -7.61
C ILE A 54 -8.45 -12.67 -6.65
N GLU A 55 -7.60 -13.61 -7.03
CA GLU A 55 -7.25 -14.76 -6.18
C GLU A 55 -6.26 -14.41 -5.08
N GLU A 56 -5.40 -13.42 -5.30
CA GLU A 56 -4.41 -12.97 -4.34
C GLU A 56 -5.08 -12.29 -3.15
N THR A 57 -4.70 -12.62 -1.92
CA THR A 57 -5.26 -11.96 -0.71
C THR A 57 -4.54 -10.65 -0.40
N ILE A 58 -3.21 -10.68 -0.42
CA ILE A 58 -2.36 -9.52 -0.28
C ILE A 58 -1.07 -9.82 -1.06
N SER A 59 -0.48 -8.80 -1.68
CA SER A 59 0.73 -9.00 -2.47
C SER A 59 1.87 -9.58 -1.61
N PRO A 60 2.60 -10.60 -2.08
CA PRO A 60 3.76 -11.13 -1.36
C PRO A 60 4.83 -10.07 -1.11
N GLU A 61 4.98 -9.10 -1.99
CA GLU A 61 5.91 -7.98 -1.83
C GLU A 61 5.52 -7.13 -0.62
N ALA A 62 4.24 -6.79 -0.48
CA ALA A 62 3.75 -6.02 0.65
C ALA A 62 3.91 -6.79 1.97
N MET A 63 3.60 -8.08 1.98
CA MET A 63 3.80 -8.93 3.16
C MET A 63 5.26 -9.00 3.58
N LYS A 64 6.16 -9.13 2.62
CA LYS A 64 7.60 -9.15 2.88
C LYS A 64 8.07 -7.85 3.51
N ASP A 65 7.64 -6.72 2.97
CA ASP A 65 8.01 -5.40 3.47
C ASP A 65 7.51 -5.18 4.90
N ILE A 66 6.28 -5.60 5.20
CA ILE A 66 5.71 -5.51 6.56
C ILE A 66 6.53 -6.36 7.54
N SER A 67 6.83 -7.60 7.16
CA SER A 67 7.60 -8.52 7.99
C SER A 67 9.01 -8.00 8.25
N GLU A 68 9.70 -7.51 7.24
CA GLU A 68 11.04 -6.94 7.39
C GLU A 68 11.03 -5.70 8.28
N TRP A 69 10.02 -4.86 8.15
CA TRP A 69 9.87 -3.67 8.99
C TRP A 69 9.68 -4.03 10.46
N ILE A 70 8.78 -4.99 10.74
CA ILE A 70 8.56 -5.47 12.11
C ILE A 70 9.84 -6.02 12.71
N ASN A 71 10.59 -6.81 11.95
CA ASN A 71 11.83 -7.42 12.41
C ASN A 71 12.97 -6.41 12.61
N SER A 72 12.84 -5.22 12.04
CA SER A 72 13.84 -4.14 12.19
C SER A 72 13.61 -3.25 13.41
N LEU A 73 12.50 -3.40 14.10
CA LEU A 73 12.13 -2.57 15.25
C LEU A 73 12.94 -2.94 16.50
#